data_68781e7082f7028b9dd3c48bc99813da
#
_entry.id   68781e7082f7028b9dd3c48bc99813da
#
_cell.length_a   1.000
_cell.length_b   1.000
_cell.length_c   1.000
_cell.angle_alpha   90.00
_cell.angle_beta   90.00
_cell.angle_gamma   90.00
#
_symmetry.space_group_name_H-M   'P 1'
#
loop_
_entity.id
_entity.type
_entity.pdbx_description
1 polymer ?
#
loop_
_entity_poly.entity_id
_entity_poly.type
_entity_poly.pdbx_seq_one_letter_code
_entity_poly.pdbx_strand_id
1 'polypeptide(L)'
;MRINQFGQDNSFATDHPKNELRFGKGGVDDAEDAEVILHEYGHAIHFSQNFSFASEQAGAISEGFADYWAVTVADVVSKSLGVPEREPLPCVADWDSTSYTSAVPHCLRRVDTNLHYPADLNGEVHHDGQIWSRALWDIRQALGNVQADTIILQGSFDFPGTTMPDLARRTVTAAQQLYGTAAANAVQNAFAGRGIL
;
A
#
# COMPACT_ATOMS: atom_id res chain seq x y z
N MET A 1 18.31 1.45 6.37
CA MET A 1 17.56 0.39 7.08
C MET A 1 18.26 0.03 8.37
N ARG A 2 17.53 -0.12 9.47
CA ARG A 2 18.04 -0.52 10.79
C ARG A 2 17.15 -1.62 11.35
N ILE A 3 17.73 -2.77 11.65
CA ILE A 3 17.05 -3.93 12.22
C ILE A 3 17.24 -3.98 13.74
N ASN A 4 16.36 -4.68 14.44
CA ASN A 4 16.44 -4.95 15.90
C ASN A 4 16.57 -3.67 16.75
N GLN A 5 15.84 -2.62 16.39
CA GLN A 5 15.98 -1.31 17.04
C GLN A 5 15.26 -1.22 18.38
N PHE A 6 14.22 -2.02 18.59
CA PHE A 6 13.41 -2.05 19.80
C PHE A 6 12.76 -3.41 20.00
N GLY A 7 12.18 -3.63 21.18
CA GLY A 7 11.63 -4.94 21.56
C GLY A 7 10.16 -5.16 21.21
N GLN A 8 9.48 -4.14 20.66
CA GLN A 8 8.11 -4.29 20.19
C GLN A 8 8.07 -4.99 18.84
N ASP A 9 6.94 -5.61 18.56
CA ASP A 9 6.52 -6.14 17.27
C ASP A 9 5.89 -4.97 16.49
N ASN A 10 6.73 -4.20 15.82
CA ASN A 10 6.34 -3.00 15.09
C ASN A 10 7.50 -2.48 14.22
N SER A 11 7.19 -1.80 13.15
CA SER A 11 8.15 -1.15 12.26
C SER A 11 7.68 0.25 11.87
N PHE A 12 8.58 1.09 11.41
CA PHE A 12 8.21 2.39 10.88
C PHE A 12 9.27 2.99 9.96
N ALA A 13 8.80 3.81 9.03
CA ALA A 13 9.61 4.70 8.22
C ALA A 13 9.61 6.11 8.82
N THR A 14 10.71 6.84 8.65
CA THR A 14 10.84 8.25 9.08
C THR A 14 11.67 9.05 8.08
N ASP A 15 11.30 10.30 7.85
CA ASP A 15 12.05 11.28 7.05
C ASP A 15 12.85 12.28 7.92
N HIS A 16 12.51 12.42 9.21
CA HIS A 16 13.16 13.32 10.15
C HIS A 16 13.63 12.59 11.41
N PRO A 17 14.86 12.86 11.91
CA PRO A 17 15.85 13.80 11.39
C PRO A 17 16.57 13.33 10.12
N LYS A 18 16.28 12.13 9.63
CA LYS A 18 16.80 11.55 8.39
C LYS A 18 15.91 10.38 7.91
N ASN A 19 16.02 10.07 6.64
CA ASN A 19 15.31 8.93 6.04
C ASN A 19 15.87 7.61 6.58
N GLU A 20 15.05 6.91 7.37
CA GLU A 20 15.37 5.60 7.92
C GLU A 20 14.14 4.69 7.90
N LEU A 21 14.38 3.40 7.66
CA LEU A 21 13.45 2.33 7.99
C LEU A 21 13.96 1.64 9.25
N ARG A 22 13.09 1.46 10.25
CA ARG A 22 13.42 0.87 11.55
C ARG A 22 12.49 -0.28 11.85
N PHE A 23 13.05 -1.41 12.25
CA PHE A 23 12.36 -2.66 12.47
C PHE A 23 12.58 -3.13 13.91
N GLY A 24 11.50 -3.54 14.56
CA GLY A 24 11.52 -4.20 15.85
C GLY A 24 12.01 -5.65 15.77
N LYS A 25 11.96 -6.32 16.91
CA LYS A 25 12.29 -7.75 17.04
C LYS A 25 11.30 -8.49 17.94
N GLY A 26 10.16 -7.90 18.23
CA GLY A 26 9.09 -8.55 18.96
C GLY A 26 8.36 -9.53 18.06
N GLY A 27 7.76 -10.57 18.62
CA GLY A 27 7.06 -11.56 17.83
C GLY A 27 7.97 -12.29 16.85
N VAL A 28 7.68 -12.18 15.58
CA VAL A 28 8.61 -12.42 14.46
C VAL A 28 9.45 -11.17 14.30
N ASP A 29 10.77 -11.31 14.09
CA ASP A 29 11.62 -10.14 13.78
C ASP A 29 11.15 -9.52 12.47
N ASP A 30 10.53 -8.33 12.52
CA ASP A 30 9.87 -7.65 11.38
C ASP A 30 10.76 -7.58 10.12
N ALA A 31 12.08 -7.44 10.30
CA ALA A 31 13.04 -7.39 9.20
C ALA A 31 13.31 -8.76 8.53
N GLU A 32 12.69 -9.84 9.00
CA GLU A 32 12.70 -11.16 8.37
C GLU A 32 11.54 -11.34 7.39
N ASP A 33 10.53 -10.46 7.46
CA ASP A 33 9.44 -10.42 6.49
C ASP A 33 9.72 -9.38 5.39
N ALA A 34 9.84 -9.86 4.15
CA ALA A 34 10.12 -8.98 3.02
C ALA A 34 8.98 -7.99 2.75
N GLU A 35 7.74 -8.36 3.03
CA GLU A 35 6.58 -7.50 2.81
C GLU A 35 6.49 -6.40 3.86
N VAL A 36 6.89 -6.66 5.11
CA VAL A 36 7.06 -5.61 6.13
C VAL A 36 8.12 -4.59 5.69
N ILE A 37 9.26 -5.06 5.17
CA ILE A 37 10.30 -4.18 4.65
C ILE A 37 9.78 -3.33 3.48
N LEU A 38 9.03 -3.93 2.55
CA LEU A 38 8.47 -3.26 1.39
C LEU A 38 7.35 -2.28 1.77
N HIS A 39 6.56 -2.59 2.80
CA HIS A 39 5.55 -1.71 3.37
C HIS A 39 6.20 -0.41 3.89
N GLU A 40 7.21 -0.53 4.75
CA GLU A 40 7.94 0.62 5.27
C GLU A 40 8.65 1.42 4.16
N TYR A 41 9.13 0.72 3.12
CA TYR A 41 9.69 1.38 1.95
C TYR A 41 8.63 2.16 1.16
N GLY A 42 7.38 1.69 1.14
CA GLY A 42 6.24 2.43 0.58
C GLY A 42 6.05 3.81 1.22
N HIS A 43 6.14 3.90 2.55
CA HIS A 43 6.12 5.20 3.24
C HIS A 43 7.32 6.08 2.85
N ALA A 44 8.51 5.50 2.74
CA ALA A 44 9.69 6.24 2.28
C ALA A 44 9.54 6.79 0.85
N ILE A 45 8.82 6.09 -0.03
CA ILE A 45 8.45 6.60 -1.36
C ILE A 45 7.59 7.85 -1.21
N HIS A 46 6.53 7.83 -0.39
CA HIS A 46 5.68 8.99 -0.15
C HIS A 46 6.47 10.18 0.42
N PHE A 47 7.38 9.96 1.36
CA PHE A 47 8.27 11.02 1.85
C PHE A 47 9.10 11.63 0.71
N SER A 48 9.64 10.80 -0.18
CA SER A 48 10.45 11.27 -1.32
C SER A 48 9.63 12.04 -2.37
N GLN A 49 8.32 11.84 -2.39
CA GLN A 49 7.39 12.49 -3.32
C GLN A 49 6.79 13.80 -2.81
N ASN A 50 7.25 14.29 -1.65
CA ASN A 50 6.65 15.44 -0.97
C ASN A 50 5.15 15.26 -0.69
N PHE A 51 4.77 14.03 -0.37
CA PHE A 51 3.41 13.68 0.03
C PHE A 51 3.12 14.22 1.44
N SER A 52 2.03 14.94 1.62
CA SER A 52 1.66 15.52 2.91
C SER A 52 0.74 14.58 3.71
N PHE A 53 1.01 14.44 5.01
CA PHE A 53 0.21 13.67 5.96
C PHE A 53 -0.72 14.61 6.76
N ALA A 54 -1.38 15.56 6.10
CA ALA A 54 -2.15 16.61 6.76
C ALA A 54 -3.53 16.15 7.26
N SER A 55 -3.99 14.95 6.92
CA SER A 55 -5.29 14.40 7.34
C SER A 55 -5.20 12.92 7.70
N GLU A 56 -6.17 12.40 8.44
CA GLU A 56 -6.31 10.96 8.70
C GLU A 56 -6.45 10.18 7.40
N GLN A 57 -7.18 10.72 6.42
CA GLN A 57 -7.30 10.06 5.11
C GLN A 57 -5.96 10.00 4.37
N ALA A 58 -5.09 11.00 4.51
CA ALA A 58 -3.73 10.94 3.94
C ALA A 58 -2.88 9.84 4.62
N GLY A 59 -3.03 9.66 5.93
CA GLY A 59 -2.47 8.53 6.65
C GLY A 59 -2.97 7.19 6.09
N ALA A 60 -4.28 7.02 5.99
CA ALA A 60 -4.91 5.82 5.43
C ALA A 60 -4.51 5.54 3.98
N ILE A 61 -4.38 6.57 3.14
CA ILE A 61 -3.84 6.45 1.79
C ILE A 61 -2.42 5.90 1.81
N SER A 62 -1.57 6.41 2.71
CA SER A 62 -0.18 5.96 2.81
C SER A 62 -0.07 4.51 3.28
N GLU A 63 -0.89 4.11 4.26
CA GLU A 63 -0.98 2.71 4.70
C GLU A 63 -1.43 1.79 3.56
N GLY A 64 -2.50 2.16 2.88
CA GLY A 64 -3.02 1.37 1.77
C GLY A 64 -2.08 1.30 0.57
N PHE A 65 -1.32 2.36 0.29
CA PHE A 65 -0.28 2.34 -0.72
C PHE A 65 0.88 1.43 -0.31
N ALA A 66 1.32 1.49 0.95
CA ALA A 66 2.41 0.68 1.47
C ALA A 66 2.07 -0.82 1.40
N ASP A 67 0.85 -1.22 1.79
CA ASP A 67 0.34 -2.59 1.63
C ASP A 67 0.31 -3.03 0.15
N TYR A 68 -0.23 -2.19 -0.73
CA TYR A 68 -0.23 -2.45 -2.17
C TYR A 68 1.18 -2.61 -2.73
N TRP A 69 2.11 -1.73 -2.31
CA TRP A 69 3.50 -1.76 -2.76
C TRP A 69 4.21 -3.03 -2.34
N ALA A 70 4.00 -3.48 -1.10
CA ALA A 70 4.52 -4.74 -0.59
C ALA A 70 4.08 -5.92 -1.49
N VAL A 71 2.77 -6.06 -1.72
CA VAL A 71 2.21 -7.15 -2.52
C VAL A 71 2.65 -7.09 -3.98
N THR A 72 2.65 -5.90 -4.61
CA THR A 72 3.00 -5.80 -6.05
C THR A 72 4.46 -6.11 -6.30
N VAL A 73 5.37 -5.72 -5.40
CA VAL A 73 6.81 -6.00 -5.52
C VAL A 73 7.11 -7.46 -5.18
N ALA A 74 6.51 -8.01 -4.11
CA ALA A 74 6.66 -9.42 -3.75
C ALA A 74 6.27 -10.33 -4.91
N ASP A 75 5.12 -10.09 -5.58
CA ASP A 75 4.68 -10.84 -6.75
C ASP A 75 5.69 -10.80 -7.90
N VAL A 76 6.24 -9.63 -8.20
CA VAL A 76 7.25 -9.49 -9.27
C VAL A 76 8.54 -10.24 -8.93
N VAL A 77 8.99 -10.15 -7.68
CA VAL A 77 10.20 -10.83 -7.22
C VAL A 77 10.01 -12.34 -7.21
N SER A 78 8.92 -12.84 -6.63
CA SER A 78 8.59 -14.28 -6.59
C SER A 78 8.55 -14.89 -7.98
N LYS A 79 7.87 -14.22 -8.92
CA LYS A 79 7.83 -14.66 -10.33
C LYS A 79 9.21 -14.65 -10.98
N SER A 80 10.03 -13.64 -10.72
CA SER A 80 11.37 -13.53 -11.30
C SER A 80 12.33 -14.62 -10.79
N LEU A 81 12.15 -15.05 -9.56
CA LEU A 81 12.95 -16.09 -8.92
C LEU A 81 12.37 -17.49 -9.12
N GLY A 82 11.14 -17.60 -9.64
CA GLY A 82 10.43 -18.88 -9.76
C GLY A 82 10.07 -19.49 -8.41
N VAL A 83 9.92 -18.68 -7.38
CA VAL A 83 9.54 -19.09 -6.03
C VAL A 83 8.05 -18.78 -5.83
N PRO A 84 7.19 -19.79 -5.56
CA PRO A 84 5.77 -19.53 -5.34
C PRO A 84 5.55 -18.78 -4.01
N GLU A 85 4.56 -17.90 -3.99
CA GLU A 85 4.04 -17.32 -2.75
C GLU A 85 3.53 -18.41 -1.82
N ARG A 86 3.72 -18.23 -0.51
CA ARG A 86 3.24 -19.17 0.50
C ARG A 86 1.75 -19.01 0.76
N GLU A 87 1.30 -17.77 0.78
CA GLU A 87 -0.10 -17.39 1.00
C GLU A 87 -0.69 -16.78 -0.28
N PRO A 88 -2.01 -16.59 -0.36
CA PRO A 88 -2.62 -15.95 -1.52
C PRO A 88 -2.00 -14.58 -1.81
N LEU A 89 -1.71 -14.26 -3.05
CA LEU A 89 -1.06 -13.02 -3.47
C LEU A 89 -1.63 -11.74 -2.84
N PRO A 90 -2.96 -11.56 -2.61
CA PRO A 90 -3.47 -10.37 -1.93
C PRO A 90 -3.16 -10.26 -0.43
N CYS A 91 -2.46 -11.21 0.15
CA CYS A 91 -2.02 -11.23 1.54
C CYS A 91 -0.87 -10.24 1.77
N VAL A 92 -0.84 -9.61 2.92
CA VAL A 92 0.24 -8.69 3.34
C VAL A 92 0.88 -9.22 4.60
N ALA A 93 2.21 -9.28 4.63
CA ALA A 93 3.04 -9.67 5.77
C ALA A 93 2.64 -11.05 6.31
N ASP A 94 2.76 -12.07 5.47
CA ASP A 94 2.32 -13.44 5.78
C ASP A 94 3.16 -14.12 6.86
N TRP A 95 4.45 -13.80 6.95
CA TRP A 95 5.35 -14.32 7.95
C TRP A 95 5.20 -13.61 9.30
N ASP A 96 5.18 -12.28 9.30
CA ASP A 96 4.99 -11.46 10.50
C ASP A 96 3.62 -11.73 11.15
N SER A 97 2.57 -11.90 10.36
CA SER A 97 1.21 -12.16 10.85
C SER A 97 1.09 -13.40 11.73
N THR A 98 2.04 -14.34 11.67
CA THR A 98 2.07 -15.52 12.53
C THR A 98 2.25 -15.18 14.02
N SER A 99 2.74 -13.97 14.35
CA SER A 99 2.80 -13.40 15.69
C SER A 99 1.43 -12.98 16.22
N TYR A 100 0.48 -12.65 15.35
CA TYR A 100 -0.81 -12.04 15.71
C TYR A 100 -1.98 -13.00 15.56
N THR A 101 -1.90 -13.95 14.64
CA THR A 101 -3.02 -14.82 14.30
C THR A 101 -2.61 -16.24 13.96
N SER A 102 -3.48 -17.19 14.30
CA SER A 102 -3.40 -18.58 13.82
C SER A 102 -4.35 -18.84 12.64
N ALA A 103 -4.99 -17.80 12.10
CA ALA A 103 -5.89 -17.94 10.95
C ALA A 103 -5.09 -18.38 9.70
N VAL A 104 -5.76 -19.13 8.82
CA VAL A 104 -5.20 -19.55 7.53
C VAL A 104 -6.15 -19.04 6.43
N PRO A 105 -5.65 -18.32 5.44
CA PRO A 105 -4.26 -17.88 5.21
C PRO A 105 -3.75 -16.90 6.28
N HIS A 106 -2.45 -16.93 6.54
CA HIS A 106 -1.81 -15.97 7.43
C HIS A 106 -1.66 -14.63 6.71
N CYS A 107 -2.41 -13.64 7.12
CA CYS A 107 -2.34 -12.30 6.54
C CYS A 107 -2.51 -11.27 7.65
N LEU A 108 -1.59 -10.32 7.76
CA LEU A 108 -1.77 -9.18 8.64
C LEU A 108 -2.94 -8.31 8.15
N ARG A 109 -2.95 -8.00 6.85
CA ARG A 109 -4.05 -7.33 6.12
C ARG A 109 -4.21 -7.95 4.73
N ARG A 110 -5.20 -7.48 3.98
CA ARG A 110 -5.43 -7.93 2.60
C ARG A 110 -5.72 -6.74 1.70
N VAL A 111 -5.17 -6.76 0.49
CA VAL A 111 -5.43 -5.73 -0.53
C VAL A 111 -6.67 -6.02 -1.38
N ASP A 112 -7.37 -7.15 -1.15
CA ASP A 112 -8.58 -7.54 -1.89
C ASP A 112 -9.87 -7.50 -1.05
N THR A 113 -9.88 -6.75 0.05
CA THR A 113 -11.06 -6.59 0.91
C THR A 113 -12.24 -5.96 0.18
N ASN A 114 -13.46 -6.12 0.72
CA ASN A 114 -14.67 -5.52 0.12
C ASN A 114 -15.15 -4.29 0.90
N LEU A 115 -14.23 -3.47 1.39
CA LEU A 115 -14.53 -2.22 2.06
C LEU A 115 -14.80 -1.09 1.07
N HIS A 116 -15.65 -0.12 1.44
CA HIS A 116 -16.11 0.98 0.61
C HIS A 116 -16.01 2.33 1.33
N TYR A 117 -15.63 3.34 0.57
CA TYR A 117 -15.64 4.73 1.01
C TYR A 117 -17.03 5.35 0.79
N PRO A 118 -17.52 6.22 1.65
CA PRO A 118 -17.02 6.48 3.00
C PRO A 118 -17.63 5.57 4.06
N ALA A 119 -18.46 4.58 3.66
CA ALA A 119 -19.33 3.82 4.54
C ALA A 119 -18.57 2.98 5.58
N ASP A 120 -17.41 2.47 5.21
CA ASP A 120 -16.61 1.58 6.06
C ASP A 120 -15.42 2.30 6.73
N LEU A 121 -15.34 3.64 6.62
CA LEU A 121 -14.33 4.41 7.38
C LEU A 121 -14.62 4.30 8.87
N ASN A 122 -13.60 4.01 9.68
CA ASN A 122 -13.68 3.95 11.13
C ASN A 122 -12.71 4.89 11.85
N GLY A 123 -11.81 5.58 11.10
CA GLY A 123 -10.83 6.52 11.64
C GLY A 123 -9.51 5.87 12.06
N GLU A 124 -9.32 4.57 11.83
CA GLU A 124 -8.05 3.89 12.04
C GLU A 124 -7.34 3.74 10.68
N VAL A 125 -6.13 4.26 10.57
CA VAL A 125 -5.45 4.44 9.28
C VAL A 125 -5.13 3.13 8.55
N HIS A 126 -4.81 2.05 9.28
CA HIS A 126 -4.54 0.75 8.65
C HIS A 126 -5.82 0.08 8.17
N HIS A 127 -6.92 0.19 8.95
CA HIS A 127 -8.22 -0.31 8.52
C HIS A 127 -8.72 0.45 7.29
N ASP A 128 -8.74 1.78 7.38
CA ASP A 128 -9.25 2.64 6.30
C ASP A 128 -8.35 2.57 5.06
N GLY A 129 -7.06 2.30 5.26
CA GLY A 129 -6.08 2.05 4.20
C GLY A 129 -6.44 0.87 3.30
N GLN A 130 -7.16 -0.14 3.81
CA GLN A 130 -7.60 -1.27 3.00
C GLN A 130 -8.61 -0.89 1.91
N ILE A 131 -9.36 0.20 2.08
CA ILE A 131 -10.22 0.75 1.02
C ILE A 131 -9.35 1.25 -0.14
N TRP A 132 -8.26 1.93 0.18
CA TRP A 132 -7.33 2.47 -0.79
C TRP A 132 -6.53 1.37 -1.48
N SER A 133 -5.92 0.45 -0.72
CA SER A 133 -5.14 -0.66 -1.28
C SER A 133 -5.97 -1.53 -2.21
N ARG A 134 -7.26 -1.74 -1.90
CA ARG A 134 -8.18 -2.46 -2.79
C ARG A 134 -8.40 -1.73 -4.11
N ALA A 135 -8.59 -0.42 -4.11
CA ALA A 135 -8.73 0.34 -5.35
C ALA A 135 -7.44 0.24 -6.20
N LEU A 136 -6.26 0.34 -5.57
CA LEU A 136 -4.99 0.17 -6.26
C LEU A 136 -4.82 -1.25 -6.83
N TRP A 137 -5.25 -2.26 -6.08
CA TRP A 137 -5.27 -3.64 -6.54
C TRP A 137 -6.18 -3.83 -7.76
N ASP A 138 -7.37 -3.25 -7.76
CA ASP A 138 -8.28 -3.28 -8.90
C ASP A 138 -7.68 -2.59 -10.14
N ILE A 139 -6.95 -1.47 -9.98
CA ILE A 139 -6.18 -0.82 -11.05
C ILE A 139 -5.13 -1.78 -11.62
N ARG A 140 -4.37 -2.45 -10.74
CA ARG A 140 -3.34 -3.42 -11.15
C ARG A 140 -3.94 -4.61 -11.92
N GLN A 141 -5.10 -5.12 -11.48
CA GLN A 141 -5.78 -6.20 -12.20
C GLN A 141 -6.24 -5.77 -13.60
N ALA A 142 -6.64 -4.50 -13.75
CA ALA A 142 -7.13 -3.97 -15.02
C ALA A 142 -6.00 -3.62 -16.02
N LEU A 143 -4.85 -3.11 -15.55
CA LEU A 143 -3.80 -2.53 -16.39
C LEU A 143 -2.47 -3.30 -16.38
N GLY A 144 -2.33 -4.26 -15.47
CA GLY A 144 -1.05 -4.90 -15.19
C GLY A 144 -0.14 -4.03 -14.30
N ASN A 145 0.84 -4.66 -13.64
CA ASN A 145 1.66 -4.02 -12.63
C ASN A 145 2.43 -2.78 -13.15
N VAL A 146 3.10 -2.86 -14.30
CA VAL A 146 3.95 -1.77 -14.80
C VAL A 146 3.15 -0.49 -15.04
N GLN A 147 1.99 -0.57 -15.70
CA GLN A 147 1.17 0.62 -15.94
C GLN A 147 0.53 1.13 -14.65
N ALA A 148 0.00 0.22 -13.83
CA ALA A 148 -0.62 0.59 -12.56
C ALA A 148 0.37 1.28 -11.63
N ASP A 149 1.53 0.68 -11.38
CA ASP A 149 2.56 1.24 -10.49
C ASP A 149 3.04 2.61 -10.98
N THR A 150 3.27 2.77 -12.28
CA THR A 150 3.66 4.07 -12.86
C THR A 150 2.60 5.15 -12.65
N ILE A 151 1.33 4.83 -12.88
CA ILE A 151 0.20 5.76 -12.71
C ILE A 151 0.04 6.15 -11.24
N ILE A 152 0.07 5.18 -10.35
CA ILE A 152 -0.11 5.37 -8.90
C ILE A 152 1.00 6.26 -8.34
N LEU A 153 2.25 5.93 -8.66
CA LEU A 153 3.40 6.73 -8.26
C LEU A 153 3.33 8.17 -8.81
N GLN A 154 2.95 8.34 -10.07
CA GLN A 154 2.82 9.68 -10.68
C GLN A 154 1.72 10.50 -10.02
N GLY A 155 0.61 9.90 -9.64
CA GLY A 155 -0.50 10.58 -8.99
C GLY A 155 -0.17 11.15 -7.60
N SER A 156 0.76 10.52 -6.90
CA SER A 156 1.11 10.82 -5.51
C SER A 156 2.06 12.00 -5.32
N PHE A 157 2.80 12.41 -6.36
CA PHE A 157 3.74 13.54 -6.26
C PHE A 157 3.06 14.83 -5.80
N ASP A 158 3.64 15.51 -4.80
CA ASP A 158 3.16 16.78 -4.26
C ASP A 158 1.68 16.73 -3.84
N PHE A 159 1.22 15.58 -3.32
CA PHE A 159 -0.14 15.46 -2.80
C PHE A 159 -0.29 16.28 -1.51
N PRO A 160 -1.27 17.20 -1.43
CA PRO A 160 -1.39 18.11 -0.28
C PRO A 160 -1.97 17.44 0.98
N GLY A 161 -2.23 16.13 0.96
CA GLY A 161 -2.70 15.38 2.13
C GLY A 161 -4.16 15.63 2.49
N THR A 162 -5.03 15.79 1.51
CA THR A 162 -6.45 16.08 1.69
C THR A 162 -7.28 14.80 1.85
N THR A 163 -7.98 14.35 0.81
CA THR A 163 -8.93 13.24 0.88
C THR A 163 -8.62 12.14 -0.14
N MET A 164 -9.15 10.93 0.08
CA MET A 164 -9.08 9.85 -0.90
C MET A 164 -9.64 10.26 -2.28
N PRO A 165 -10.83 10.93 -2.38
CA PRO A 165 -11.32 11.42 -3.67
C PRO A 165 -10.38 12.41 -4.38
N ASP A 166 -9.64 13.22 -3.62
CA ASP A 166 -8.70 14.18 -4.22
C ASP A 166 -7.51 13.48 -4.88
N LEU A 167 -6.90 12.51 -4.19
CA LEU A 167 -5.81 11.73 -4.78
C LEU A 167 -6.30 10.83 -5.91
N ALA A 168 -7.51 10.26 -5.80
CA ALA A 168 -8.10 9.45 -6.87
C ALA A 168 -8.23 10.26 -8.17
N ARG A 169 -8.73 11.51 -8.10
CA ARG A 169 -8.81 12.40 -9.28
C ARG A 169 -7.42 12.70 -9.88
N ARG A 170 -6.41 12.89 -9.05
CA ARG A 170 -5.03 13.09 -9.52
C ARG A 170 -4.51 11.83 -10.22
N THR A 171 -4.78 10.66 -9.68
CA THR A 171 -4.38 9.37 -10.26
C THR A 171 -5.05 9.13 -11.62
N VAL A 172 -6.35 9.47 -11.75
CA VAL A 172 -7.06 9.44 -13.05
C VAL A 172 -6.41 10.40 -14.05
N THR A 173 -6.03 11.61 -13.60
CA THR A 173 -5.34 12.58 -14.44
C THR A 173 -3.98 12.06 -14.90
N ALA A 174 -3.20 11.45 -14.00
CA ALA A 174 -1.93 10.81 -14.34
C ALA A 174 -2.10 9.69 -15.38
N ALA A 175 -3.12 8.85 -15.20
CA ALA A 175 -3.45 7.79 -16.15
C ALA A 175 -3.76 8.35 -17.55
N GLN A 176 -4.57 9.43 -17.62
CA GLN A 176 -4.90 10.10 -18.87
C GLN A 176 -3.65 10.66 -19.58
N GLN A 177 -2.75 11.27 -18.81
CA GLN A 177 -1.53 11.90 -19.36
C GLN A 177 -0.51 10.86 -19.84
N LEU A 178 -0.34 9.76 -19.10
CA LEU A 178 0.68 8.75 -19.39
C LEU A 178 0.24 7.72 -20.43
N TYR A 179 -1.02 7.28 -20.37
CA TYR A 179 -1.52 6.13 -21.14
C TYR A 179 -2.85 6.37 -21.86
N GLY A 180 -3.42 7.57 -21.75
CA GLY A 180 -4.63 7.97 -22.47
C GLY A 180 -5.93 7.46 -21.85
N THR A 181 -7.03 7.67 -22.59
CA THR A 181 -8.40 7.55 -22.07
C THR A 181 -8.76 6.15 -21.58
N ALA A 182 -8.25 5.11 -22.23
CA ALA A 182 -8.56 3.74 -21.78
C ALA A 182 -8.02 3.45 -20.38
N ALA A 183 -6.79 3.86 -20.09
CA ALA A 183 -6.18 3.73 -18.76
C ALA A 183 -6.91 4.62 -17.74
N ALA A 184 -7.22 5.87 -18.09
CA ALA A 184 -7.97 6.78 -17.22
C ALA A 184 -9.34 6.19 -16.83
N ASN A 185 -10.06 5.60 -17.78
CA ASN A 185 -11.35 4.95 -17.50
C ASN A 185 -11.19 3.73 -16.59
N ALA A 186 -10.15 2.92 -16.76
CA ALA A 186 -9.90 1.79 -15.88
C ALA A 186 -9.62 2.24 -14.44
N VAL A 187 -8.81 3.28 -14.26
CA VAL A 187 -8.51 3.88 -12.95
C VAL A 187 -9.77 4.50 -12.33
N GLN A 188 -10.55 5.26 -13.11
CA GLN A 188 -11.83 5.83 -12.66
C GLN A 188 -12.78 4.73 -12.17
N ASN A 189 -12.93 3.64 -12.92
CA ASN A 189 -13.80 2.54 -12.56
C ASN A 189 -13.36 1.82 -11.30
N ALA A 190 -12.06 1.64 -11.08
CA ALA A 190 -11.54 1.04 -9.87
C ALA A 190 -11.89 1.87 -8.62
N PHE A 191 -11.68 3.19 -8.67
CA PHE A 191 -12.06 4.07 -7.56
C PHE A 191 -13.58 4.18 -7.38
N ALA A 192 -14.34 4.25 -8.47
CA ALA A 192 -15.82 4.25 -8.41
C ALA A 192 -16.37 2.96 -7.80
N GLY A 193 -15.75 1.82 -8.11
CA GLY A 193 -16.09 0.51 -7.54
C GLY A 193 -15.91 0.45 -6.01
N ARG A 194 -15.12 1.34 -5.45
CA ARG A 194 -14.94 1.48 -3.99
C ARG A 194 -15.68 2.68 -3.40
N GLY A 195 -16.48 3.41 -4.19
CA GLY A 195 -17.20 4.60 -3.75
C GLY A 195 -16.32 5.83 -3.52
N ILE A 196 -15.05 5.80 -3.95
CA ILE A 196 -14.12 6.92 -3.79
C ILE A 196 -14.40 8.03 -4.82
N LEU A 197 -14.88 7.67 -6.03
CA LEU A 197 -15.27 8.60 -7.11
C LEU A 197 -16.70 8.33 -7.59
#